data_475ce3a256e2b468ffed3978e585627b
#
_entry.id   475ce3a256e2b468ffed3978e585627b
#
_cell.length_a   1.000
_cell.length_b   1.000
_cell.length_c   1.000
_cell.angle_alpha   90.00
_cell.angle_beta   90.00
_cell.angle_gamma   90.00
#
_symmetry.space_group_name_H-M   'P 1'
#
loop_
_entity.id
_entity.type
_entity.pdbx_description
1 polymer ?
#
loop_
_entity_poly.entity_id
_entity_poly.type
_entity_poly.pdbx_seq_one_letter_code
_entity_poly.pdbx_strand_id
1 'polypeptide(L)'
;IIFVQIDNSPSSINESPEFGYILVLMDEIFGRKNYVTTFTWKKKGNSSNTKDDIGTITESILMYSRKIESIEVNLQEYKRKYKYTDEEGMEYNLEEPLKTNSGEYERKTMKFEIKTPYGNFLPPKGKRWTLGKEKVEEIIKKGKYVVKDNKIYIKKYSTDYKKGEYKLYNNLLLKHSSLKGAKGELSKLGFQREKFSSPKPEILIKRIFEISTQPDDLVLDFYLGSGTTAAVAHKMGRRYIGIEQMDYIEEIAVERLKKVVDGEQGGISKIVGWQGGGSFVYCELKENGQKLIDSVLSSDGESIDEIKEKIFSDDRIVPYITKQELEKVDKDFLNLKLEEKKKILIDLVDKNKLYINYSDIGNEEYDISKEEKQFNDSFYKDVK
;
A
#
# COMPACT_ATOMS: atom_id res chain seq x y z
N ILE A 1 8.04 3.64 5.19
CA ILE A 1 6.57 3.59 5.30
C ILE A 1 6.14 2.17 5.01
N ILE A 2 5.15 1.68 5.74
CA ILE A 2 4.52 0.37 5.50
C ILE A 2 3.02 0.54 5.30
N PHE A 3 2.46 -0.25 4.39
CA PHE A 3 1.03 -0.35 4.16
C PHE A 3 0.59 -1.79 4.37
N VAL A 4 -0.49 -1.99 5.11
CA VAL A 4 -1.11 -3.31 5.30
C VAL A 4 -2.57 -3.22 4.86
N GLN A 5 -2.91 -3.96 3.82
CA GLN A 5 -4.28 -4.04 3.31
C GLN A 5 -4.95 -5.29 3.86
N ILE A 6 -6.13 -5.11 4.43
CA ILE A 6 -6.89 -6.19 5.04
C ILE A 6 -8.37 -6.08 4.70
N ASP A 7 -9.01 -7.22 4.50
CA ASP A 7 -10.46 -7.32 4.34
C ASP A 7 -11.15 -7.09 5.69
N ASN A 8 -12.19 -6.26 5.68
CA ASN A 8 -13.01 -5.99 6.86
C ASN A 8 -14.20 -6.96 6.97
N SER A 9 -14.32 -7.91 6.05
CA SER A 9 -15.40 -8.91 6.09
C SER A 9 -15.05 -9.98 7.12
N PRO A 10 -15.97 -10.38 7.99
CA PRO A 10 -15.78 -11.56 8.81
C PRO A 10 -15.66 -12.80 7.91
N SER A 11 -14.75 -13.69 8.21
CA SER A 11 -14.54 -14.94 7.48
C SER A 11 -15.69 -15.92 7.70
N SER A 12 -16.35 -15.81 8.85
CA SER A 12 -17.59 -16.51 9.20
C SER A 12 -18.45 -15.68 10.14
N ILE A 13 -19.70 -16.09 10.35
CA ILE A 13 -20.67 -15.43 11.26
C ILE A 13 -20.15 -15.33 12.70
N ASN A 14 -19.18 -16.17 13.09
CA ASN A 14 -18.65 -16.27 14.45
C ASN A 14 -17.23 -15.73 14.61
N GLU A 15 -16.60 -15.20 13.55
CA GLU A 15 -15.22 -14.70 13.62
C GLU A 15 -15.19 -13.18 13.62
N SER A 16 -14.43 -12.63 14.56
CA SER A 16 -14.16 -11.19 14.60
C SER A 16 -13.34 -10.77 13.38
N PRO A 17 -13.60 -9.58 12.82
CA PRO A 17 -12.78 -9.05 11.73
C PRO A 17 -11.32 -8.98 12.14
N GLU A 18 -10.42 -9.55 11.36
CA GLU A 18 -8.98 -9.56 11.64
C GLU A 18 -8.34 -8.16 11.67
N PHE A 19 -9.06 -7.15 11.20
CA PHE A 19 -8.61 -5.77 11.22
C PHE A 19 -8.17 -5.28 12.61
N GLY A 20 -8.91 -5.66 13.66
CA GLY A 20 -8.58 -5.27 15.05
C GLY A 20 -7.26 -5.88 15.51
N TYR A 21 -7.05 -7.15 15.20
CA TYR A 21 -5.83 -7.86 15.57
C TYR A 21 -4.60 -7.33 14.82
N ILE A 22 -4.72 -7.09 13.52
CA ILE A 22 -3.60 -6.54 12.74
C ILE A 22 -3.26 -5.11 13.19
N LEU A 23 -4.24 -4.30 13.59
CA LEU A 23 -4.00 -2.97 14.13
C LEU A 23 -3.19 -3.02 15.43
N VAL A 24 -3.56 -3.93 16.35
CA VAL A 24 -2.82 -4.14 17.62
C VAL A 24 -1.40 -4.63 17.33
N LEU A 25 -1.25 -5.61 16.45
CA LEU A 25 0.06 -6.13 16.05
C LEU A 25 0.96 -5.04 15.43
N MET A 26 0.40 -4.19 14.58
CA MET A 26 1.13 -3.06 13.99
C MET A 26 1.51 -2.01 15.04
N ASP A 27 0.65 -1.78 16.04
CA ASP A 27 0.96 -0.91 17.18
C ASP A 27 2.10 -1.48 18.04
N GLU A 28 2.17 -2.80 18.24
CA GLU A 28 3.25 -3.49 18.96
C GLU A 28 4.57 -3.42 18.20
N ILE A 29 4.57 -3.70 16.90
CA ILE A 29 5.79 -3.74 16.07
C ILE A 29 6.35 -2.34 15.80
N PHE A 30 5.51 -1.40 15.38
CA PHE A 30 5.94 -0.07 14.93
C PHE A 30 5.78 1.01 15.99
N GLY A 31 5.00 0.74 17.03
CA GLY A 31 4.59 1.70 18.04
C GLY A 31 3.39 2.55 17.58
N ARG A 32 2.39 2.69 18.44
CA ARG A 32 1.15 3.45 18.17
C ARG A 32 1.38 4.89 17.71
N LYS A 33 2.43 5.55 18.21
CA LYS A 33 2.81 6.92 17.81
C LYS A 33 3.20 7.03 16.34
N ASN A 34 3.55 5.92 15.69
CA ASN A 34 3.96 5.84 14.30
C ASN A 34 2.82 5.47 13.34
N TYR A 35 1.60 5.33 13.86
CA TYR A 35 0.39 5.24 13.04
C TYR A 35 0.15 6.56 12.30
N VAL A 36 -0.01 6.48 10.97
CA VAL A 36 -0.23 7.66 10.13
C VAL A 36 -1.71 7.84 9.84
N THR A 37 -2.33 6.84 9.23
CA THR A 37 -3.76 6.84 8.88
C THR A 37 -4.24 5.47 8.45
N THR A 38 -5.58 5.33 8.37
CA THR A 38 -6.22 4.23 7.66
C THR A 38 -6.93 4.75 6.43
N PHE A 39 -6.61 4.18 5.27
CA PHE A 39 -7.37 4.43 4.05
C PHE A 39 -8.53 3.45 3.96
N THR A 40 -9.68 3.93 3.50
CA THR A 40 -10.86 3.11 3.21
C THR A 40 -11.02 3.02 1.70
N TRP A 41 -10.81 1.83 1.16
CA TRP A 41 -10.99 1.56 -0.28
C TRP A 41 -12.33 0.89 -0.55
N LYS A 42 -13.10 1.41 -1.50
CA LYS A 42 -14.35 0.80 -1.97
C LYS A 42 -14.04 -0.31 -2.96
N LYS A 43 -14.09 -1.57 -2.49
CA LYS A 43 -13.76 -2.77 -3.29
C LYS A 43 -14.90 -3.27 -4.18
N LYS A 44 -16.16 -2.98 -3.81
CA LYS A 44 -17.36 -3.42 -4.53
C LYS A 44 -18.32 -2.26 -4.77
N GLY A 45 -19.13 -2.34 -5.83
CA GLY A 45 -20.16 -1.35 -6.13
C GLY A 45 -21.34 -1.41 -5.15
N ASN A 46 -21.85 -2.61 -4.90
CA ASN A 46 -23.01 -2.89 -4.05
C ASN A 46 -22.67 -4.00 -3.06
N SER A 47 -23.41 -4.05 -1.95
CA SER A 47 -23.40 -5.20 -1.05
C SER A 47 -23.94 -6.46 -1.77
N SER A 48 -23.46 -7.63 -1.39
CA SER A 48 -24.11 -8.89 -1.77
C SER A 48 -25.47 -8.99 -1.08
N ASN A 49 -26.47 -9.53 -1.78
CA ASN A 49 -27.84 -9.74 -1.24
C ASN A 49 -27.85 -10.92 -0.23
N THR A 50 -27.14 -10.78 0.86
CA THR A 50 -27.27 -11.69 2.00
C THR A 50 -28.34 -11.13 2.94
N LYS A 51 -29.35 -11.94 3.27
CA LYS A 51 -30.53 -11.47 4.01
C LYS A 51 -30.24 -11.13 5.48
N ASP A 52 -29.14 -11.56 6.02
CA ASP A 52 -28.90 -11.63 7.46
C ASP A 52 -27.64 -10.87 7.94
N ASP A 53 -27.02 -10.04 7.08
CA ASP A 53 -25.77 -9.37 7.46
C ASP A 53 -25.60 -7.99 6.82
N ILE A 54 -24.78 -7.12 7.46
CA ILE A 54 -24.37 -5.83 6.90
C ILE A 54 -23.30 -6.08 5.84
N GLY A 55 -23.67 -5.87 4.56
CA GLY A 55 -22.76 -6.12 3.44
C GLY A 55 -21.53 -5.23 3.45
N THR A 56 -20.35 -5.82 3.59
CA THR A 56 -19.08 -5.11 3.55
C THR A 56 -18.63 -4.85 2.12
N ILE A 57 -18.52 -3.58 1.74
CA ILE A 57 -18.12 -3.12 0.39
C ILE A 57 -16.76 -2.44 0.36
N THR A 58 -16.07 -2.38 1.49
CA THR A 58 -14.79 -1.70 1.66
C THR A 58 -13.71 -2.65 2.19
N GLU A 59 -12.47 -2.27 1.97
CA GLU A 59 -11.29 -2.81 2.66
C GLU A 59 -10.53 -1.66 3.30
N SER A 60 -9.79 -1.96 4.37
CA SER A 60 -8.92 -1.02 5.05
C SER A 60 -7.48 -1.19 4.62
N ILE A 61 -6.77 -0.08 4.52
CA ILE A 61 -5.32 -0.05 4.27
C ILE A 61 -4.69 0.78 5.39
N LEU A 62 -4.03 0.11 6.32
CA LEU A 62 -3.30 0.75 7.40
C LEU A 62 -1.99 1.33 6.87
N MET A 63 -1.65 2.53 7.30
CA MET A 63 -0.37 3.17 7.00
C MET A 63 0.37 3.48 8.29
N TYR A 64 1.57 2.94 8.40
CA TYR A 64 2.51 3.21 9.48
C TYR A 64 3.82 3.75 8.94
N SER A 65 4.51 4.51 9.77
CA SER A 65 5.89 4.92 9.53
C SER A 65 6.81 4.19 10.51
N ARG A 66 8.06 3.98 10.16
CA ARG A 66 9.06 3.54 11.13
C ARG A 66 9.32 4.62 12.19
N LYS A 67 9.22 5.91 11.77
CA LYS A 67 9.46 7.08 12.60
C LYS A 67 8.62 8.23 12.08
N ILE A 68 7.59 8.62 12.83
CA ILE A 68 6.58 9.60 12.37
C ILE A 68 7.19 10.97 12.08
N GLU A 69 8.21 11.37 12.83
CA GLU A 69 8.85 12.68 12.69
C GLU A 69 9.64 12.81 11.37
N SER A 70 9.98 11.70 10.73
CA SER A 70 10.75 11.66 9.48
C SER A 70 9.92 11.23 8.28
N ILE A 71 8.59 11.16 8.42
CA ILE A 71 7.74 10.79 7.29
C ILE A 71 7.62 11.95 6.30
N GLU A 72 7.91 11.67 5.05
CA GLU A 72 7.62 12.55 3.94
C GLU A 72 6.45 11.96 3.16
N VAL A 73 5.37 12.72 3.11
CA VAL A 73 4.18 12.38 2.32
C VAL A 73 4.09 13.36 1.16
N ASN A 74 4.00 12.83 -0.04
CA ASN A 74 3.86 13.65 -1.22
C ASN A 74 2.55 14.43 -1.19
N LEU A 75 2.58 15.62 -1.75
CA LEU A 75 1.41 16.46 -1.93
C LEU A 75 0.92 16.36 -3.38
N GLN A 76 -0.38 16.33 -3.55
CA GLN A 76 -0.97 16.36 -4.88
C GLN A 76 -0.91 17.78 -5.44
N GLU A 77 -0.24 17.99 -6.57
CA GLU A 77 -0.33 19.25 -7.29
C GLU A 77 -1.77 19.51 -7.73
N TYR A 78 -2.27 20.67 -7.40
CA TYR A 78 -3.62 21.07 -7.73
C TYR A 78 -3.61 22.24 -8.72
N LYS A 79 -4.03 21.98 -9.96
CA LYS A 79 -4.27 23.02 -10.95
C LYS A 79 -5.70 23.52 -10.81
N ARG A 80 -5.86 24.73 -10.27
CA ARG A 80 -7.16 25.39 -10.16
C ARG A 80 -7.67 25.73 -11.56
N LYS A 81 -8.91 25.42 -11.84
CA LYS A 81 -9.59 25.87 -13.08
C LYS A 81 -10.25 27.19 -12.80
N TYR A 82 -10.01 28.16 -13.66
CA TYR A 82 -10.66 29.46 -13.63
C TYR A 82 -11.76 29.51 -14.66
N LYS A 83 -12.87 30.18 -14.33
CA LYS A 83 -14.07 30.26 -15.18
C LYS A 83 -14.18 31.58 -15.93
N TYR A 84 -13.45 32.59 -15.49
CA TYR A 84 -13.56 33.95 -16.00
C TYR A 84 -12.16 34.50 -16.28
N THR A 85 -12.11 35.43 -17.24
CA THR A 85 -10.92 36.22 -17.57
C THR A 85 -11.33 37.67 -17.58
N ASP A 86 -10.53 38.57 -17.03
CA ASP A 86 -10.80 40.03 -17.11
C ASP A 86 -10.23 40.64 -18.39
N GLU A 87 -10.39 41.97 -18.53
CA GLU A 87 -9.94 42.73 -19.69
C GLU A 87 -8.41 42.74 -19.85
N GLU A 88 -7.65 42.49 -18.77
CA GLU A 88 -6.21 42.41 -18.76
C GLU A 88 -5.71 40.98 -19.04
N GLY A 89 -6.61 40.04 -19.29
CA GLY A 89 -6.28 38.64 -19.55
C GLY A 89 -6.03 37.80 -18.29
N MET A 90 -6.32 38.35 -17.10
CA MET A 90 -6.10 37.63 -15.84
C MET A 90 -7.27 36.70 -15.50
N GLU A 91 -6.95 35.45 -15.32
CA GLU A 91 -7.93 34.42 -14.94
C GLU A 91 -8.37 34.53 -13.49
N TYR A 92 -9.69 34.40 -13.25
CA TYR A 92 -10.25 34.44 -11.89
C TYR A 92 -11.49 33.56 -11.73
N ASN A 93 -11.86 33.31 -10.49
CA ASN A 93 -13.13 32.71 -10.07
C ASN A 93 -13.91 33.71 -9.23
N LEU A 94 -15.24 33.54 -9.18
CA LEU A 94 -16.11 34.30 -8.28
C LEU A 94 -16.35 33.47 -7.02
N GLU A 95 -16.07 34.07 -5.86
CA GLU A 95 -16.33 33.45 -4.56
C GLU A 95 -17.31 34.29 -3.76
N GLU A 96 -18.38 33.68 -3.27
CA GLU A 96 -19.31 34.33 -2.33
C GLU A 96 -18.63 34.44 -0.98
N PRO A 97 -18.40 35.66 -0.45
CA PRO A 97 -17.58 35.84 0.76
C PRO A 97 -18.35 35.58 2.06
N LEU A 98 -19.07 34.44 2.13
CA LEU A 98 -19.94 34.07 3.24
C LEU A 98 -19.50 32.78 3.93
N LYS A 99 -19.63 32.78 5.27
CA LYS A 99 -19.51 31.58 6.10
C LYS A 99 -20.66 31.52 7.13
N THR A 100 -20.94 30.33 7.64
CA THR A 100 -21.85 30.12 8.76
C THR A 100 -21.33 30.88 9.99
N ASN A 101 -22.23 31.45 10.76
CA ASN A 101 -21.94 32.23 11.95
C ASN A 101 -22.86 31.75 13.09
N SER A 102 -22.47 30.63 13.71
CA SER A 102 -23.23 29.98 14.79
C SER A 102 -22.30 29.29 15.79
N GLY A 103 -22.77 29.13 17.02
CA GLY A 103 -22.04 28.48 18.10
C GLY A 103 -20.74 29.21 18.45
N GLU A 104 -19.71 28.46 18.80
CA GLU A 104 -18.37 28.99 19.15
C GLU A 104 -17.70 29.80 18.03
N TYR A 105 -18.18 29.69 16.81
CA TYR A 105 -17.67 30.40 15.63
C TYR A 105 -18.37 31.74 15.39
N GLU A 106 -19.25 32.20 16.30
CA GLU A 106 -19.93 33.47 16.14
C GLU A 106 -18.96 34.66 16.27
N ARG A 107 -18.93 35.49 15.21
CA ARG A 107 -18.12 36.72 15.16
C ARG A 107 -18.98 37.93 14.76
N LYS A 108 -19.37 38.72 15.72
CA LYS A 108 -20.20 39.92 15.53
C LYS A 108 -19.54 40.95 14.65
N THR A 109 -18.20 41.13 14.77
CA THR A 109 -17.39 42.08 13.98
C THR A 109 -17.34 41.78 12.48
N MET A 110 -17.76 40.58 12.09
CA MET A 110 -17.81 40.15 10.69
C MET A 110 -19.20 40.28 10.05
N LYS A 111 -20.13 40.95 10.75
CA LYS A 111 -21.46 41.33 10.28
C LYS A 111 -21.52 42.85 10.10
N PHE A 112 -21.16 43.33 8.94
CA PHE A 112 -21.18 44.74 8.58
C PHE A 112 -21.77 44.94 7.18
N GLU A 113 -22.26 46.14 6.89
CA GLU A 113 -22.77 46.50 5.57
C GLU A 113 -21.61 46.76 4.60
N ILE A 114 -21.65 46.11 3.44
CA ILE A 114 -20.75 46.41 2.30
C ILE A 114 -21.48 47.37 1.38
N LYS A 115 -20.93 48.56 1.18
CA LYS A 115 -21.47 49.58 0.28
C LYS A 115 -20.78 49.52 -1.07
N THR A 116 -21.55 49.46 -2.14
CA THR A 116 -21.04 49.47 -3.52
C THR A 116 -21.89 50.43 -4.36
N PRO A 117 -21.43 50.86 -5.54
CA PRO A 117 -22.27 51.62 -6.50
C PRO A 117 -23.53 50.87 -6.95
N TYR A 118 -23.58 49.55 -6.78
CA TYR A 118 -24.69 48.67 -7.21
C TYR A 118 -25.62 48.28 -6.06
N GLY A 119 -25.43 48.83 -4.86
CA GLY A 119 -26.26 48.58 -3.69
C GLY A 119 -25.45 48.22 -2.44
N ASN A 120 -26.21 48.06 -1.36
CA ASN A 120 -25.68 47.72 -0.05
C ASN A 120 -25.96 46.26 0.31
N PHE A 121 -24.99 45.55 0.84
CA PHE A 121 -25.09 44.13 1.12
C PHE A 121 -24.80 43.83 2.59
N LEU A 122 -25.70 43.08 3.23
CA LEU A 122 -25.52 42.52 4.57
C LEU A 122 -25.46 41.00 4.48
N PRO A 123 -24.71 40.35 5.36
CA PRO A 123 -24.74 38.88 5.38
C PRO A 123 -26.10 38.38 5.83
N PRO A 124 -26.67 37.35 5.17
CA PRO A 124 -27.95 36.77 5.55
C PRO A 124 -27.93 36.25 7.01
N LYS A 125 -29.14 36.08 7.57
CA LYS A 125 -29.30 35.50 8.94
C LYS A 125 -28.53 34.20 9.06
N GLY A 126 -27.76 34.06 10.12
CA GLY A 126 -26.93 32.87 10.38
C GLY A 126 -25.61 32.82 9.57
N LYS A 127 -25.29 33.87 8.80
CA LYS A 127 -24.04 34.02 8.03
C LYS A 127 -23.22 35.21 8.50
N ARG A 128 -21.96 35.23 8.13
CA ARG A 128 -21.01 36.33 8.27
C ARG A 128 -20.10 36.45 7.07
N TRP A 129 -19.48 37.59 6.90
CA TRP A 129 -18.43 37.75 5.89
C TRP A 129 -17.20 36.90 6.26
N THR A 130 -16.48 36.46 5.23
CA THR A 130 -15.20 35.72 5.43
C THR A 130 -14.03 36.65 5.63
N LEU A 131 -14.14 37.92 5.21
CA LEU A 131 -13.11 38.94 5.27
C LEU A 131 -13.53 40.09 6.19
N GLY A 132 -12.56 40.70 6.85
CA GLY A 132 -12.78 41.89 7.66
C GLY A 132 -13.12 43.12 6.84
N LYS A 133 -13.71 44.15 7.48
CA LYS A 133 -14.26 45.35 6.85
C LYS A 133 -13.22 46.08 5.98
N GLU A 134 -12.05 46.36 6.51
CA GLU A 134 -10.95 47.04 5.81
C GLU A 134 -10.53 46.32 4.53
N LYS A 135 -10.44 44.99 4.59
CA LYS A 135 -10.07 44.17 3.42
C LYS A 135 -11.15 44.18 2.34
N VAL A 136 -12.42 44.19 2.74
CA VAL A 136 -13.56 44.30 1.80
C VAL A 136 -13.55 45.69 1.16
N GLU A 137 -13.38 46.78 1.91
CA GLU A 137 -13.28 48.13 1.37
C GLU A 137 -12.16 48.28 0.34
N GLU A 138 -11.00 47.69 0.60
CA GLU A 138 -9.88 47.65 -0.36
C GLU A 138 -10.29 46.92 -1.67
N ILE A 139 -10.98 45.78 -1.56
CA ILE A 139 -11.46 44.99 -2.70
C ILE A 139 -12.47 45.77 -3.52
N ILE A 140 -13.41 46.48 -2.86
CA ILE A 140 -14.40 47.31 -3.54
C ILE A 140 -13.70 48.49 -4.27
N LYS A 141 -12.77 49.18 -3.58
CA LYS A 141 -11.99 50.29 -4.17
C LYS A 141 -11.21 49.87 -5.41
N LYS A 142 -10.70 48.63 -5.42
CA LYS A 142 -9.96 48.06 -6.56
C LYS A 142 -10.86 47.45 -7.64
N GLY A 143 -12.18 47.47 -7.53
CA GLY A 143 -13.10 46.85 -8.51
C GLY A 143 -13.00 45.33 -8.60
N LYS A 144 -12.43 44.68 -7.60
CA LYS A 144 -12.21 43.22 -7.58
C LYS A 144 -13.43 42.47 -7.04
N TYR A 145 -14.63 42.87 -7.49
CA TYR A 145 -15.88 42.25 -7.11
C TYR A 145 -16.89 42.24 -8.27
N VAL A 146 -17.94 41.46 -8.14
CA VAL A 146 -19.07 41.42 -9.07
C VAL A 146 -20.34 41.33 -8.24
N VAL A 147 -21.36 42.11 -8.64
CA VAL A 147 -22.73 41.98 -8.12
C VAL A 147 -23.55 41.22 -9.14
N LYS A 148 -24.12 40.09 -8.71
CA LYS A 148 -24.97 39.26 -9.54
C LYS A 148 -26.10 38.65 -8.68
N ASP A 149 -27.32 38.61 -9.20
CA ASP A 149 -28.49 38.03 -8.51
C ASP A 149 -28.67 38.56 -7.07
N ASN A 150 -28.54 39.87 -6.92
CA ASN A 150 -28.60 40.58 -5.64
C ASN A 150 -27.61 40.07 -4.56
N LYS A 151 -26.48 39.51 -5.00
CA LYS A 151 -25.38 39.02 -4.15
C LYS A 151 -24.06 39.63 -4.60
N ILE A 152 -23.13 39.76 -3.64
CA ILE A 152 -21.80 40.22 -3.91
C ILE A 152 -20.84 39.03 -3.96
N TYR A 153 -20.00 38.98 -4.99
CA TYR A 153 -18.95 38.02 -5.21
C TYR A 153 -17.61 38.72 -5.30
N ILE A 154 -16.58 38.10 -4.76
CA ILE A 154 -15.20 38.61 -4.85
C ILE A 154 -14.49 37.85 -5.98
N LYS A 155 -13.81 38.61 -6.85
CA LYS A 155 -12.91 38.06 -7.86
C LYS A 155 -11.66 37.51 -7.17
N LYS A 156 -11.43 36.20 -7.28
CA LYS A 156 -10.24 35.49 -6.82
C LYS A 156 -9.37 35.17 -8.01
N TYR A 157 -8.32 35.95 -8.19
CA TYR A 157 -7.40 35.82 -9.31
C TYR A 157 -6.42 34.66 -9.13
N SER A 158 -5.86 34.19 -10.25
CA SER A 158 -4.80 33.18 -10.24
C SER A 158 -3.58 33.62 -9.42
N THR A 159 -3.31 34.94 -9.40
CA THR A 159 -2.24 35.56 -8.61
C THR A 159 -2.50 35.66 -7.12
N ASP A 160 -3.76 35.55 -6.68
CA ASP A 160 -4.13 35.58 -5.25
C ASP A 160 -3.76 34.28 -4.52
N TYR A 161 -3.40 33.26 -5.27
CA TYR A 161 -3.00 31.97 -4.73
C TYR A 161 -1.46 31.84 -4.79
N LYS A 162 -0.89 31.27 -3.76
CA LYS A 162 0.55 30.96 -3.76
C LYS A 162 0.86 30.02 -4.91
N LYS A 163 1.95 30.27 -5.65
CA LYS A 163 2.44 29.35 -6.69
C LYS A 163 2.57 27.94 -6.10
N GLY A 164 1.96 26.94 -6.76
CA GLY A 164 1.96 25.56 -6.33
C GLY A 164 0.95 25.33 -5.19
N GLU A 165 -0.35 25.44 -5.49
CA GLU A 165 -1.35 24.90 -4.57
C GLU A 165 -1.23 23.39 -4.54
N TYR A 166 -0.91 22.88 -3.37
CA TYR A 166 -0.90 21.45 -3.10
C TYR A 166 -2.13 21.08 -2.30
N LYS A 167 -2.69 19.92 -2.58
CA LYS A 167 -3.72 19.29 -1.77
C LYS A 167 -3.14 18.10 -1.05
N LEU A 168 -3.55 17.93 0.18
CA LEU A 168 -3.36 16.66 0.87
C LEU A 168 -4.18 15.57 0.17
N TYR A 169 -3.62 14.39 0.08
CA TYR A 169 -4.38 13.22 -0.31
C TYR A 169 -5.40 12.89 0.78
N ASN A 170 -6.58 12.47 0.33
CA ASN A 170 -7.62 11.99 1.26
C ASN A 170 -7.50 10.47 1.49
N ASN A 171 -7.85 10.04 2.69
CA ASN A 171 -7.86 8.63 3.05
C ASN A 171 -9.11 7.86 2.56
N LEU A 172 -10.02 8.49 1.82
CA LEU A 172 -11.21 7.85 1.28
C LEU A 172 -11.03 7.55 -0.21
N LEU A 173 -10.85 6.27 -0.55
CA LEU A 173 -10.49 5.80 -1.89
C LEU A 173 -11.69 5.21 -2.65
N LEU A 174 -12.70 6.05 -2.92
CA LEU A 174 -13.96 5.63 -3.54
C LEU A 174 -13.87 5.41 -5.05
N LYS A 175 -12.94 6.08 -5.74
CA LYS A 175 -12.85 6.13 -7.20
C LYS A 175 -11.64 5.37 -7.76
N HIS A 176 -11.04 4.49 -6.98
CA HIS A 176 -9.79 3.80 -7.33
C HIS A 176 -10.04 2.38 -7.85
N SER A 177 -11.05 2.23 -8.73
CA SER A 177 -11.48 0.95 -9.29
C SER A 177 -12.00 -0.01 -8.22
N SER A 178 -12.27 -1.25 -8.58
CA SER A 178 -12.85 -2.28 -7.72
C SER A 178 -12.19 -3.64 -7.99
N LEU A 179 -12.50 -4.65 -7.19
CA LEU A 179 -12.07 -6.03 -7.47
C LEU A 179 -12.52 -6.52 -8.85
N LYS A 180 -13.73 -6.17 -9.29
CA LYS A 180 -14.21 -6.49 -10.65
C LYS A 180 -13.35 -5.80 -11.71
N GLY A 181 -12.95 -4.56 -11.47
CA GLY A 181 -12.03 -3.82 -12.35
C GLY A 181 -10.67 -4.48 -12.43
N ALA A 182 -10.09 -4.86 -11.28
CA ALA A 182 -8.81 -5.55 -11.22
C ALA A 182 -8.82 -6.92 -11.95
N LYS A 183 -9.88 -7.71 -11.77
CA LYS A 183 -10.09 -8.94 -12.56
C LYS A 183 -10.19 -8.66 -14.06
N GLY A 184 -10.80 -7.52 -14.44
CA GLY A 184 -10.84 -7.06 -15.83
C GLY A 184 -9.48 -6.65 -16.37
N GLU A 185 -8.60 -6.07 -15.55
CA GLU A 185 -7.22 -5.76 -15.91
C GLU A 185 -6.45 -7.06 -16.24
N LEU A 186 -6.49 -8.07 -15.34
CA LEU A 186 -5.85 -9.36 -15.60
C LEU A 186 -6.42 -10.08 -16.83
N SER A 187 -7.75 -10.07 -17.04
CA SER A 187 -8.36 -10.68 -18.22
C SER A 187 -7.90 -10.06 -19.53
N LYS A 188 -7.69 -8.75 -19.56
CA LYS A 188 -7.15 -8.07 -20.75
C LYS A 188 -5.70 -8.45 -21.05
N LEU A 189 -4.97 -8.89 -20.06
CA LEU A 189 -3.63 -9.45 -20.21
C LEU A 189 -3.65 -10.93 -20.62
N GLY A 190 -4.82 -11.54 -20.80
CA GLY A 190 -4.98 -12.93 -21.21
C GLY A 190 -5.08 -13.93 -20.07
N PHE A 191 -5.13 -13.48 -18.82
CA PHE A 191 -5.29 -14.37 -17.67
C PHE A 191 -6.76 -14.75 -17.46
N GLN A 192 -7.02 -16.02 -17.14
CA GLN A 192 -8.35 -16.48 -16.77
C GLN A 192 -8.75 -15.88 -15.43
N ARG A 193 -10.02 -15.46 -15.29
CA ARG A 193 -10.53 -14.77 -14.10
C ARG A 193 -10.51 -15.60 -12.83
N GLU A 194 -10.54 -16.90 -12.99
CA GLU A 194 -10.60 -17.89 -11.93
C GLU A 194 -9.23 -18.17 -11.31
N LYS A 195 -8.15 -17.94 -12.08
CA LYS A 195 -6.78 -18.21 -11.62
C LYS A 195 -6.36 -17.35 -10.42
N PHE A 196 -6.96 -16.18 -10.22
CA PHE A 196 -6.67 -15.34 -9.06
C PHE A 196 -7.94 -14.66 -8.52
N SER A 197 -8.28 -14.98 -7.28
CA SER A 197 -9.57 -14.60 -6.68
C SER A 197 -9.68 -13.11 -6.34
N SER A 198 -8.61 -12.47 -5.88
CA SER A 198 -8.65 -11.13 -5.26
C SER A 198 -7.53 -10.18 -5.70
N PRO A 199 -7.34 -9.95 -7.03
CA PRO A 199 -6.33 -9.00 -7.49
C PRO A 199 -6.65 -7.58 -7.04
N LYS A 200 -5.63 -6.78 -6.79
CA LYS A 200 -5.81 -5.34 -6.54
C LYS A 200 -5.66 -4.56 -7.85
N PRO A 201 -6.45 -3.48 -8.06
CA PRO A 201 -6.35 -2.69 -9.27
C PRO A 201 -5.10 -1.81 -9.26
N GLU A 202 -4.46 -1.67 -10.42
CA GLU A 202 -3.23 -0.85 -10.54
C GLU A 202 -3.44 0.60 -10.11
N ILE A 203 -4.61 1.17 -10.35
CA ILE A 203 -4.91 2.56 -9.97
C ILE A 203 -4.92 2.76 -8.44
N LEU A 204 -5.22 1.73 -7.65
CA LEU A 204 -5.14 1.76 -6.19
C LEU A 204 -3.69 1.82 -5.73
N ILE A 205 -2.86 0.92 -6.24
CA ILE A 205 -1.43 0.87 -5.90
C ILE A 205 -0.71 2.14 -6.39
N LYS A 206 -1.05 2.61 -7.59
CA LYS A 206 -0.58 3.92 -8.09
C LYS A 206 -0.84 5.04 -7.08
N ARG A 207 -2.05 5.09 -6.50
CA ARG A 207 -2.39 6.09 -5.49
C ARG A 207 -1.51 5.98 -4.24
N ILE A 208 -1.25 4.77 -3.78
CA ILE A 208 -0.34 4.53 -2.65
C ILE A 208 1.07 5.04 -2.98
N PHE A 209 1.57 4.75 -4.16
CA PHE A 209 2.90 5.21 -4.59
C PHE A 209 3.00 6.72 -4.78
N GLU A 210 1.96 7.35 -5.34
CA GLU A 210 1.89 8.81 -5.43
C GLU A 210 2.01 9.49 -4.06
N ILE A 211 1.48 8.87 -3.02
CA ILE A 211 1.50 9.41 -1.65
C ILE A 211 2.88 9.23 -1.01
N SER A 212 3.55 8.11 -1.25
CA SER A 212 4.60 7.60 -0.36
C SER A 212 5.96 7.35 -1.02
N THR A 213 6.08 7.47 -2.34
CA THR A 213 7.32 7.14 -3.05
C THR A 213 7.69 8.16 -4.12
N GLN A 214 8.99 8.22 -4.44
CA GLN A 214 9.56 8.93 -5.57
C GLN A 214 10.07 7.93 -6.64
N PRO A 215 10.35 8.39 -7.89
CA PRO A 215 11.11 7.56 -8.83
C PRO A 215 12.39 7.02 -8.19
N ASP A 216 12.81 5.81 -8.57
CA ASP A 216 13.96 5.06 -8.08
C ASP A 216 13.89 4.57 -6.63
N ASP A 217 12.83 4.89 -5.87
CA ASP A 217 12.61 4.30 -4.56
C ASP A 217 12.43 2.78 -4.65
N LEU A 218 12.83 2.08 -3.60
CA LEU A 218 12.66 0.63 -3.48
C LEU A 218 11.34 0.29 -2.78
N VAL A 219 10.54 -0.52 -3.45
CA VAL A 219 9.27 -1.05 -2.94
C VAL A 219 9.42 -2.53 -2.66
N LEU A 220 9.04 -2.98 -1.47
CA LEU A 220 8.95 -4.39 -1.10
C LEU A 220 7.48 -4.78 -0.95
N ASP A 221 7.07 -5.86 -1.62
CA ASP A 221 5.79 -6.53 -1.41
C ASP A 221 6.04 -8.02 -1.15
N PHE A 222 5.87 -8.45 0.09
CA PHE A 222 6.13 -9.84 0.50
C PHE A 222 4.86 -10.72 0.52
N TYR A 223 3.75 -10.20 -0.04
CA TYR A 223 2.54 -10.93 -0.42
C TYR A 223 2.13 -10.54 -1.84
N LEU A 224 3.05 -10.75 -2.80
CA LEU A 224 2.99 -10.18 -4.15
C LEU A 224 1.70 -10.55 -4.90
N GLY A 225 1.16 -11.73 -4.66
CA GLY A 225 -0.06 -12.20 -5.28
C GLY A 225 0.00 -12.18 -6.81
N SER A 226 -0.92 -11.45 -7.42
CA SER A 226 -0.97 -11.33 -8.88
C SER A 226 0.06 -10.34 -9.47
N GLY A 227 1.04 -9.87 -8.71
CA GLY A 227 2.09 -8.98 -9.19
C GLY A 227 1.67 -7.52 -9.44
N THR A 228 0.54 -7.07 -8.86
CA THR A 228 0.06 -5.70 -9.12
C THR A 228 1.04 -4.64 -8.64
N THR A 229 1.60 -4.81 -7.43
CA THR A 229 2.56 -3.87 -6.86
C THR A 229 3.82 -3.75 -7.72
N ALA A 230 4.39 -4.88 -8.14
CA ALA A 230 5.56 -4.90 -9.01
C ALA A 230 5.27 -4.29 -10.39
N ALA A 231 4.12 -4.59 -11.00
CA ALA A 231 3.68 -4.01 -12.26
C ALA A 231 3.58 -2.47 -12.20
N VAL A 232 2.97 -1.95 -11.13
CA VAL A 232 2.85 -0.50 -10.91
C VAL A 232 4.20 0.14 -10.62
N ALA A 233 5.05 -0.49 -9.80
CA ALA A 233 6.40 -0.03 -9.52
C ALA A 233 7.21 0.10 -10.80
N HIS A 234 7.22 -0.92 -11.63
CA HIS A 234 7.89 -0.94 -12.92
C HIS A 234 7.43 0.19 -13.85
N LYS A 235 6.11 0.32 -14.07
CA LYS A 235 5.50 1.36 -14.91
C LYS A 235 5.74 2.78 -14.40
N MET A 236 5.96 2.96 -13.10
CA MET A 236 6.19 4.27 -12.47
C MET A 236 7.68 4.54 -12.20
N GLY A 237 8.61 3.68 -12.66
CA GLY A 237 10.05 3.88 -12.46
C GLY A 237 10.51 3.73 -11.02
N ARG A 238 9.89 2.81 -10.25
CA ARG A 238 10.36 2.40 -8.93
C ARG A 238 11.07 1.07 -9.03
N ARG A 239 12.08 0.86 -8.20
CA ARG A 239 12.67 -0.47 -8.01
C ARG A 239 11.74 -1.30 -7.13
N TYR A 240 11.74 -2.61 -7.28
CA TYR A 240 10.87 -3.46 -6.47
C TYR A 240 11.49 -4.80 -6.16
N ILE A 241 11.08 -5.34 -5.03
CA ILE A 241 11.27 -6.73 -4.62
C ILE A 241 9.87 -7.28 -4.33
N GLY A 242 9.49 -8.35 -5.01
CA GLY A 242 8.24 -9.05 -4.81
C GLY A 242 8.50 -10.46 -4.32
N ILE A 243 7.79 -10.90 -3.29
CA ILE A 243 7.91 -12.25 -2.72
C ILE A 243 6.52 -12.87 -2.72
N GLU A 244 6.42 -14.09 -3.19
CA GLU A 244 5.19 -14.90 -3.16
C GLU A 244 5.58 -16.36 -2.92
N GLN A 245 4.87 -17.03 -2.02
CA GLN A 245 5.16 -18.42 -1.68
C GLN A 245 4.30 -19.43 -2.44
N MET A 246 3.26 -18.96 -3.13
CA MET A 246 2.30 -19.83 -3.81
C MET A 246 2.76 -20.14 -5.22
N ASP A 247 2.53 -21.36 -5.67
CA ASP A 247 2.97 -21.90 -6.98
C ASP A 247 2.48 -21.10 -8.19
N TYR A 248 1.43 -20.30 -8.04
CA TYR A 248 0.92 -19.47 -9.14
C TYR A 248 1.83 -18.28 -9.48
N ILE A 249 2.92 -18.02 -8.73
CA ILE A 249 3.80 -16.86 -8.96
C ILE A 249 4.33 -16.82 -10.40
N GLU A 250 4.78 -17.94 -10.92
CA GLU A 250 5.34 -18.03 -12.27
C GLU A 250 4.27 -17.78 -13.33
N GLU A 251 3.13 -18.47 -13.24
CA GLU A 251 2.06 -18.39 -14.22
C GLU A 251 1.32 -17.05 -14.24
N ILE A 252 1.34 -16.29 -13.13
CA ILE A 252 0.58 -15.04 -13.01
C ILE A 252 1.51 -13.83 -12.87
N ALA A 253 2.30 -13.74 -11.80
CA ALA A 253 3.07 -12.54 -11.51
C ALA A 253 4.23 -12.35 -12.50
N VAL A 254 4.99 -13.41 -12.78
CA VAL A 254 6.10 -13.39 -13.74
C VAL A 254 5.60 -13.11 -15.15
N GLU A 255 4.55 -13.80 -15.60
CA GLU A 255 3.94 -13.58 -16.91
C GLU A 255 3.34 -12.19 -17.05
N ARG A 256 2.76 -11.63 -15.97
CA ARG A 256 2.31 -10.24 -15.95
C ARG A 256 3.47 -9.27 -16.14
N LEU A 257 4.59 -9.48 -15.44
CA LEU A 257 5.75 -8.62 -15.52
C LEU A 257 6.42 -8.69 -16.91
N LYS A 258 6.47 -9.86 -17.55
CA LYS A 258 6.90 -9.99 -18.96
C LYS A 258 6.07 -9.09 -19.88
N LYS A 259 4.73 -9.13 -19.75
CA LYS A 259 3.84 -8.26 -20.54
C LYS A 259 4.04 -6.77 -20.22
N VAL A 260 4.34 -6.42 -18.96
CA VAL A 260 4.68 -5.04 -18.58
C VAL A 260 5.95 -4.58 -19.29
N VAL A 261 7.01 -5.40 -19.28
CA VAL A 261 8.27 -5.13 -19.99
C VAL A 261 8.03 -4.98 -21.50
N ASP A 262 7.15 -5.79 -22.07
CA ASP A 262 6.74 -5.72 -23.48
C ASP A 262 5.86 -4.51 -23.83
N GLY A 263 5.49 -3.68 -22.84
CA GLY A 263 4.75 -2.43 -23.05
C GLY A 263 3.24 -2.60 -23.14
N GLU A 264 2.65 -3.54 -22.40
CA GLU A 264 1.20 -3.70 -22.35
C GLU A 264 0.49 -2.37 -21.99
N GLN A 265 -0.72 -2.15 -22.54
CA GLN A 265 -1.45 -0.88 -22.44
C GLN A 265 -2.69 -0.93 -21.52
N GLY A 266 -2.74 -1.89 -20.60
CA GLY A 266 -3.78 -2.00 -19.57
C GLY A 266 -3.50 -1.18 -18.30
N GLY A 267 -4.35 -1.35 -17.31
CA GLY A 267 -4.19 -0.72 -16.00
C GLY A 267 -3.88 0.77 -16.05
N ILE A 268 -2.73 1.17 -15.51
CA ILE A 268 -2.27 2.56 -15.48
C ILE A 268 -1.40 2.95 -16.67
N SER A 269 -1.04 2.05 -17.58
CA SER A 269 -0.05 2.28 -18.66
C SER A 269 -0.28 3.60 -19.40
N LYS A 270 -1.50 3.84 -19.87
CA LYS A 270 -1.86 5.10 -20.55
C LYS A 270 -1.76 6.34 -19.65
N ILE A 271 -2.04 6.18 -18.35
CA ILE A 271 -2.06 7.30 -17.39
C ILE A 271 -0.63 7.79 -17.13
N VAL A 272 0.33 6.85 -17.06
CA VAL A 272 1.74 7.14 -16.79
C VAL A 272 2.61 7.23 -18.04
N GLY A 273 2.02 7.05 -19.23
CA GLY A 273 2.73 7.10 -20.50
C GLY A 273 3.67 5.90 -20.73
N TRP A 274 3.36 4.74 -20.15
CA TRP A 274 4.19 3.54 -20.24
C TRP A 274 4.22 3.00 -21.70
N GLN A 275 5.42 2.69 -22.20
CA GLN A 275 5.64 2.16 -23.54
C GLN A 275 6.43 0.83 -23.55
N GLY A 276 6.75 0.30 -22.38
CA GLY A 276 7.58 -0.89 -22.22
C GLY A 276 9.03 -0.57 -21.89
N GLY A 277 9.81 -1.63 -21.75
CA GLY A 277 11.23 -1.58 -21.41
C GLY A 277 11.55 -1.98 -19.98
N GLY A 278 12.83 -1.87 -19.64
CA GLY A 278 13.36 -2.35 -18.37
C GLY A 278 13.52 -3.88 -18.33
N SER A 279 13.81 -4.40 -17.17
CA SER A 279 13.97 -5.83 -16.91
C SER A 279 13.63 -6.13 -15.46
N PHE A 280 13.41 -7.39 -15.15
CA PHE A 280 13.33 -7.90 -13.79
C PHE A 280 14.04 -9.25 -13.69
N VAL A 281 14.39 -9.65 -12.51
CA VAL A 281 14.98 -10.97 -12.22
C VAL A 281 13.95 -11.80 -11.47
N TYR A 282 13.75 -13.02 -11.91
CA TYR A 282 12.96 -14.01 -11.21
C TYR A 282 13.91 -15.05 -10.60
N CYS A 283 13.74 -15.32 -9.34
CA CYS A 283 14.52 -16.32 -8.60
C CYS A 283 13.59 -17.19 -7.79
N GLU A 284 13.87 -18.46 -7.74
CA GLU A 284 13.30 -19.38 -6.79
C GLU A 284 14.32 -19.67 -5.69
N LEU A 285 13.83 -19.73 -4.44
CA LEU A 285 14.69 -20.13 -3.35
C LEU A 285 15.02 -21.61 -3.52
N LYS A 286 16.31 -21.93 -3.42
CA LYS A 286 16.75 -23.32 -3.51
C LYS A 286 16.16 -24.13 -2.35
N GLU A 287 15.43 -25.19 -2.67
CA GLU A 287 14.75 -26.06 -1.69
C GLU A 287 15.74 -26.99 -0.95
N ASN A 288 16.65 -26.40 -0.20
CA ASN A 288 17.61 -27.20 0.57
C ASN A 288 16.92 -28.01 1.68
N GLY A 289 15.79 -27.53 2.20
CA GLY A 289 15.01 -28.24 3.21
C GLY A 289 14.10 -29.32 2.63
N GLN A 290 13.66 -29.19 1.36
CA GLN A 290 12.67 -30.11 0.79
C GLN A 290 13.17 -31.56 0.75
N LYS A 291 14.42 -31.78 0.41
CA LYS A 291 15.02 -33.13 0.43
C LYS A 291 14.99 -33.77 1.80
N LEU A 292 15.21 -32.98 2.87
CA LEU A 292 15.09 -33.48 4.24
C LEU A 292 13.63 -33.77 4.60
N ILE A 293 12.71 -32.89 4.22
CA ILE A 293 11.26 -33.07 4.40
C ILE A 293 10.79 -34.32 3.67
N ASP A 294 11.18 -34.53 2.41
CA ASP A 294 10.84 -35.72 1.62
C ASP A 294 11.41 -37.00 2.25
N SER A 295 12.63 -36.91 2.79
CA SER A 295 13.22 -38.02 3.55
C SER A 295 12.42 -38.34 4.81
N VAL A 296 11.95 -37.32 5.54
CA VAL A 296 11.08 -37.50 6.72
C VAL A 296 9.75 -38.10 6.33
N LEU A 297 9.10 -37.59 5.28
CA LEU A 297 7.80 -38.07 4.82
C LEU A 297 7.85 -39.53 4.37
N SER A 298 8.92 -39.94 3.68
CA SER A 298 9.13 -41.30 3.20
C SER A 298 9.66 -42.27 4.25
N SER A 299 10.01 -41.80 5.43
CA SER A 299 10.57 -42.63 6.51
C SER A 299 9.53 -43.59 7.12
N ASP A 300 10.02 -44.66 7.66
CA ASP A 300 9.29 -45.62 8.51
C ASP A 300 9.81 -45.57 9.96
N GLY A 301 9.31 -46.48 10.80
CA GLY A 301 9.67 -46.52 12.22
C GLY A 301 11.15 -46.86 12.50
N GLU A 302 11.85 -47.49 11.54
CA GLU A 302 13.27 -47.85 11.67
C GLU A 302 14.21 -46.73 11.18
N SER A 303 13.83 -46.08 10.08
CA SER A 303 14.64 -45.05 9.43
C SER A 303 14.46 -43.63 10.00
N ILE A 304 13.39 -43.34 10.74
CA ILE A 304 13.10 -42.01 11.27
C ILE A 304 14.16 -41.49 12.25
N ASP A 305 14.75 -42.39 13.07
CA ASP A 305 15.73 -42.02 14.04
C ASP A 305 17.09 -41.68 13.38
N GLU A 306 17.44 -42.36 12.28
CA GLU A 306 18.61 -42.04 11.46
C GLU A 306 18.47 -40.68 10.76
N ILE A 307 17.25 -40.41 10.24
CA ILE A 307 16.95 -39.12 9.62
C ILE A 307 16.96 -37.97 10.65
N LYS A 308 16.49 -38.21 11.88
CA LYS A 308 16.60 -37.29 13.00
C LYS A 308 18.08 -36.89 13.25
N GLU A 309 18.96 -37.89 13.38
CA GLU A 309 20.40 -37.64 13.60
C GLU A 309 21.01 -36.82 12.45
N LYS A 310 20.63 -37.11 11.22
CA LYS A 310 21.07 -36.35 10.05
C LYS A 310 20.58 -34.91 10.07
N ILE A 311 19.33 -34.63 10.48
CA ILE A 311 18.81 -33.29 10.64
C ILE A 311 19.50 -32.55 11.79
N PHE A 312 19.77 -33.23 12.93
CA PHE A 312 20.40 -32.62 14.09
C PHE A 312 21.89 -32.37 13.92
N SER A 313 22.54 -33.07 13.01
CA SER A 313 23.92 -32.86 12.64
C SER A 313 24.12 -31.90 11.46
N ASP A 314 23.05 -31.39 10.88
CA ASP A 314 23.14 -30.42 9.78
C ASP A 314 23.40 -29.01 10.33
N ASP A 315 24.64 -28.53 10.15
CA ASP A 315 25.09 -27.22 10.65
C ASP A 315 24.32 -26.04 10.06
N ARG A 316 23.56 -26.25 8.97
CA ARG A 316 22.67 -25.25 8.36
C ARG A 316 21.37 -25.08 9.12
N ILE A 317 21.00 -26.00 9.98
CA ILE A 317 19.87 -25.89 10.89
C ILE A 317 20.34 -25.04 12.07
N VAL A 318 20.17 -23.72 11.94
CA VAL A 318 20.47 -22.77 13.01
C VAL A 318 19.61 -23.11 14.22
N PRO A 319 20.19 -23.46 15.37
CA PRO A 319 19.43 -23.82 16.55
C PRO A 319 18.70 -22.57 17.10
N TYR A 320 17.47 -22.36 16.70
CA TYR A 320 16.52 -21.56 17.48
C TYR A 320 16.23 -22.24 18.83
N ILE A 321 16.53 -23.53 18.89
CA ILE A 321 16.39 -24.37 20.05
C ILE A 321 17.81 -24.63 20.57
N THR A 322 18.07 -24.28 21.81
CA THR A 322 19.36 -24.53 22.45
C THR A 322 19.63 -26.03 22.46
N LYS A 323 20.93 -26.43 22.49
CA LYS A 323 21.34 -27.83 22.57
C LYS A 323 20.66 -28.57 23.74
N GLN A 324 20.37 -27.86 24.84
CA GLN A 324 19.63 -28.38 26.00
C GLN A 324 18.14 -28.65 25.71
N GLU A 325 17.50 -27.85 24.90
CA GLU A 325 16.11 -28.07 24.48
C GLU A 325 16.01 -29.23 23.48
N LEU A 326 16.99 -29.38 22.58
CA LEU A 326 17.12 -30.54 21.69
C LEU A 326 17.32 -31.85 22.49
N GLU A 327 18.18 -31.86 23.52
CA GLU A 327 18.39 -33.01 24.39
C GLU A 327 17.11 -33.37 25.20
N LYS A 328 16.29 -32.40 25.53
CA LYS A 328 15.00 -32.62 26.20
C LYS A 328 13.95 -33.19 25.25
N VAL A 329 13.89 -32.66 24.03
CA VAL A 329 13.04 -33.19 22.95
C VAL A 329 13.44 -34.60 22.58
N ASP A 330 14.71 -34.92 22.61
CA ASP A 330 15.25 -36.23 22.28
C ASP A 330 14.71 -37.37 23.17
N LYS A 331 14.60 -37.10 24.48
CA LYS A 331 14.01 -38.08 25.43
C LYS A 331 12.54 -38.34 25.21
N ASP A 332 11.80 -37.32 24.85
CA ASP A 332 10.35 -37.42 24.60
C ASP A 332 10.06 -38.00 23.20
N PHE A 333 10.94 -37.70 22.22
CA PHE A 333 10.84 -38.15 20.84
C PHE A 333 10.77 -39.69 20.68
N LEU A 334 11.54 -40.43 21.47
CA LEU A 334 11.55 -41.90 21.40
C LEU A 334 10.17 -42.52 21.69
N ASN A 335 9.37 -41.87 22.52
CA ASN A 335 8.05 -42.36 22.95
C ASN A 335 6.90 -41.94 22.06
N LEU A 336 7.14 -41.10 21.03
CA LEU A 336 6.12 -40.59 20.14
C LEU A 336 5.76 -41.59 19.03
N LYS A 337 4.53 -41.49 18.52
CA LYS A 337 4.10 -42.20 17.32
C LYS A 337 4.83 -41.67 16.08
N LEU A 338 4.98 -42.49 15.06
CA LEU A 338 5.68 -42.15 13.81
C LEU A 338 5.21 -40.81 13.21
N GLU A 339 3.89 -40.59 13.12
CA GLU A 339 3.33 -39.36 12.57
C GLU A 339 3.68 -38.11 13.40
N GLU A 340 3.74 -38.25 14.72
CA GLU A 340 4.15 -37.16 15.61
C GLU A 340 5.65 -36.87 15.46
N LYS A 341 6.47 -37.91 15.35
CA LYS A 341 7.91 -37.80 15.03
C LYS A 341 8.13 -37.04 13.72
N LYS A 342 7.45 -37.45 12.64
CA LYS A 342 7.52 -36.80 11.33
C LYS A 342 7.16 -35.32 11.42
N LYS A 343 6.05 -35.01 12.08
CA LYS A 343 5.60 -33.62 12.24
C LYS A 343 6.63 -32.75 12.92
N ILE A 344 7.22 -33.21 14.01
CA ILE A 344 8.26 -32.47 14.75
C ILE A 344 9.50 -32.21 13.87
N LEU A 345 9.94 -33.23 13.11
CA LEU A 345 11.11 -33.07 12.24
C LEU A 345 10.84 -32.11 11.07
N ILE A 346 9.63 -32.17 10.48
CA ILE A 346 9.22 -31.24 9.42
C ILE A 346 9.16 -29.83 9.98
N ASP A 347 8.52 -29.61 11.14
CA ASP A 347 8.44 -28.29 11.80
C ASP A 347 9.84 -27.73 12.12
N LEU A 348 10.78 -28.62 12.47
CA LEU A 348 12.16 -28.23 12.75
C LEU A 348 12.88 -27.78 11.47
N VAL A 349 12.76 -28.52 10.37
CA VAL A 349 13.34 -28.14 9.08
C VAL A 349 12.71 -26.85 8.55
N ASP A 350 11.39 -26.73 8.62
CA ASP A 350 10.65 -25.55 8.15
C ASP A 350 11.02 -24.27 8.93
N LYS A 351 11.19 -24.35 10.24
CA LYS A 351 11.57 -23.21 11.06
C LYS A 351 12.98 -22.70 10.77
N ASN A 352 13.87 -23.56 10.36
CA ASN A 352 15.28 -23.25 10.15
C ASN A 352 15.65 -22.93 8.70
N LYS A 353 14.78 -23.15 7.72
CA LYS A 353 14.84 -22.81 6.28
C LYS A 353 16.19 -22.87 5.57
N LEU A 354 17.24 -23.41 6.19
CA LEU A 354 18.57 -23.72 5.65
C LEU A 354 19.22 -22.60 4.79
N TYR A 355 19.00 -21.32 5.14
CA TYR A 355 19.63 -20.17 4.50
C TYR A 355 20.69 -19.56 5.41
N ILE A 356 21.78 -19.12 4.79
CA ILE A 356 22.90 -18.47 5.46
C ILE A 356 22.86 -16.99 5.12
N ASN A 357 23.17 -16.13 6.09
CA ASN A 357 23.28 -14.71 5.82
C ASN A 357 24.41 -14.44 4.82
N TYR A 358 24.22 -13.48 3.92
CA TYR A 358 25.26 -13.13 2.95
C TYR A 358 26.59 -12.70 3.62
N SER A 359 26.54 -12.10 4.82
CA SER A 359 27.72 -11.79 5.63
C SER A 359 28.59 -13.02 5.93
N ASP A 360 27.97 -14.19 6.00
CA ASP A 360 28.61 -15.44 6.39
C ASP A 360 28.95 -16.33 5.19
N ILE A 361 28.72 -15.85 3.96
CA ILE A 361 28.93 -16.58 2.71
C ILE A 361 30.39 -17.01 2.49
N GLY A 362 31.33 -16.33 3.16
CA GLY A 362 32.78 -16.64 3.14
C GLY A 362 33.21 -17.61 4.22
N ASN A 363 32.35 -17.98 5.16
CA ASN A 363 32.69 -18.88 6.26
C ASN A 363 32.86 -20.33 5.74
N GLU A 364 34.01 -20.93 6.03
CA GLU A 364 34.37 -22.29 5.56
C GLU A 364 33.57 -23.39 6.28
N GLU A 365 32.89 -23.07 7.37
CA GLU A 365 32.00 -23.99 8.09
C GLU A 365 30.75 -24.35 7.29
N TYR A 366 30.38 -23.51 6.30
CA TYR A 366 29.24 -23.74 5.42
C TYR A 366 29.70 -24.29 4.07
N ASP A 367 29.16 -25.43 3.66
CA ASP A 367 29.42 -26.03 2.34
C ASP A 367 28.68 -25.27 1.22
N ILE A 368 29.20 -24.10 0.90
CA ILE A 368 28.65 -23.24 -0.15
C ILE A 368 29.53 -23.36 -1.40
N SER A 369 28.95 -23.84 -2.50
CA SER A 369 29.66 -24.00 -3.76
C SER A 369 30.18 -22.66 -4.32
N LYS A 370 31.21 -22.72 -5.18
CA LYS A 370 31.73 -21.51 -5.83
C LYS A 370 30.70 -20.83 -6.72
N GLU A 371 29.85 -21.61 -7.35
CA GLU A 371 28.76 -21.15 -8.21
C GLU A 371 27.70 -20.37 -7.40
N GLU A 372 27.32 -20.89 -6.23
CA GLU A 372 26.40 -20.22 -5.32
C GLU A 372 26.99 -18.91 -4.77
N LYS A 373 28.27 -18.89 -4.40
CA LYS A 373 28.97 -17.67 -3.99
C LYS A 373 28.98 -16.63 -5.11
N GLN A 374 29.31 -17.02 -6.34
CA GLN A 374 29.32 -16.12 -7.49
C GLN A 374 27.93 -15.59 -7.83
N PHE A 375 26.90 -16.45 -7.76
CA PHE A 375 25.53 -16.07 -7.97
C PHE A 375 25.08 -14.99 -6.97
N ASN A 376 25.27 -15.25 -5.66
CA ASN A 376 24.92 -14.28 -4.62
C ASN A 376 25.73 -12.99 -4.72
N ASP A 377 27.04 -13.08 -4.98
CA ASP A 377 27.91 -11.92 -5.20
C ASP A 377 27.41 -11.03 -6.34
N SER A 378 26.81 -11.60 -7.39
CA SER A 378 26.29 -10.82 -8.51
C SER A 378 25.15 -9.87 -8.11
N PHE A 379 24.39 -10.18 -7.06
CA PHE A 379 23.32 -9.33 -6.56
C PHE A 379 23.81 -8.20 -5.63
N TYR A 380 24.95 -8.41 -4.96
CA TYR A 380 25.41 -7.50 -3.91
C TYR A 380 26.60 -6.64 -4.32
N LYS A 381 27.25 -6.92 -5.45
CA LYS A 381 28.43 -6.17 -5.91
C LYS A 381 28.14 -4.74 -6.38
N ASP A 382 26.92 -4.44 -6.77
CA ASP A 382 26.51 -3.11 -7.26
C ASP A 382 25.84 -2.26 -6.16
N VAL A 383 25.79 -2.74 -4.91
CA VAL A 383 25.24 -2.01 -3.76
C VAL A 383 26.40 -1.41 -2.98
N LYS A 384 27.01 -0.36 -3.53
CA LYS A 384 27.91 0.55 -2.82
C LYS A 384 27.29 1.94 -2.73
#